data_1e623ff2f3de2647777211c3dc74e470
#
_entry.id   1e623ff2f3de2647777211c3dc74e470
#
_cell.length_a   1.000
_cell.length_b   1.000
_cell.length_c   1.000
_cell.angle_alpha   90.00
_cell.angle_beta   90.00
_cell.angle_gamma   90.00
#
_symmetry.space_group_name_H-M   'P 1'
#
loop_
_entity.id
_entity.type
_entity.pdbx_description
1 polymer ?
#
loop_
_entity_poly.entity_id
_entity_poly.type
_entity_poly.pdbx_seq_one_letter_code
_entity_poly.pdbx_strand_id
1 'polypeptide(L)'
;MVITDVRVRKIYPTGKMRGIVSVTFDDEFVVHDIKVIEGQNGYFIAMPSRKTPDGDFKDICHPITSSTRKEMQGIVLEAYEKAVLEKAEETEPEEIDLEVDFEDDSEDDSEE
;
A
#
# COMPACT_ATOMS: atom_id res chain seq x y z
N MET A 1 -14.45 10.98 8.10
CA MET A 1 -13.68 9.70 8.03
C MET A 1 -12.24 10.00 8.38
N VAL A 2 -11.74 9.32 9.39
CA VAL A 2 -10.41 9.61 9.93
C VAL A 2 -9.52 8.39 9.74
N ILE A 3 -8.32 8.62 9.22
CA ILE A 3 -7.34 7.54 9.13
C ILE A 3 -6.73 7.35 10.52
N THR A 4 -6.90 6.15 11.06
CA THR A 4 -6.48 5.86 12.43
C THR A 4 -5.28 4.95 12.50
N ASP A 5 -4.94 4.28 11.39
CA ASP A 5 -3.76 3.42 11.38
C ASP A 5 -3.31 3.19 9.95
N VAL A 6 -2.01 3.08 9.77
CA VAL A 6 -1.43 2.73 8.47
C VAL A 6 -0.35 1.69 8.73
N ARG A 7 -0.44 0.57 8.03
CA ARG A 7 0.54 -0.50 8.17
C ARG A 7 1.20 -0.77 6.84
N VAL A 8 2.51 -0.64 6.81
CA VAL A 8 3.29 -0.94 5.62
C VAL A 8 3.57 -2.43 5.65
N ARG A 9 2.95 -3.15 4.70
CA ARG A 9 3.03 -4.62 4.69
C ARG A 9 4.27 -5.12 3.99
N LYS A 10 4.66 -4.46 2.90
CA LYS A 10 5.82 -4.88 2.12
C LYS A 10 6.53 -3.66 1.58
N ILE A 11 7.84 -3.79 1.45
CA ILE A 11 8.67 -2.76 0.86
C ILE A 11 9.51 -3.42 -0.21
N TYR A 12 9.53 -2.83 -1.40
CA TYR A 12 10.31 -3.34 -2.53
C TYR A 12 11.41 -2.35 -2.86
N PRO A 13 12.66 -2.80 -2.95
CA PRO A 13 13.77 -1.87 -3.17
C PRO A 13 13.88 -1.37 -4.60
N THR A 14 13.31 -2.07 -5.56
CA THR A 14 13.42 -1.68 -6.97
C THR A 14 12.08 -1.83 -7.65
N GLY A 15 11.97 -1.26 -8.85
CA GLY A 15 10.76 -1.35 -9.62
C GLY A 15 9.85 -0.18 -9.35
N LYS A 16 8.74 -0.14 -10.08
CA LYS A 16 7.78 0.95 -9.91
C LYS A 16 6.95 0.79 -8.65
N MET A 17 6.57 -0.45 -8.33
CA MET A 17 5.80 -0.67 -7.10
C MET A 17 6.78 -0.77 -5.95
N ARG A 18 6.68 0.17 -5.01
CA ARG A 18 7.63 0.27 -3.92
C ARG A 18 7.09 -0.21 -2.60
N GLY A 19 5.79 -0.37 -2.45
CA GLY A 19 5.26 -0.85 -1.19
C GLY A 19 3.82 -1.24 -1.29
N ILE A 20 3.38 -2.03 -0.31
CA ILE A 20 1.98 -2.40 -0.15
C ILE A 20 1.57 -2.04 1.26
N VAL A 21 0.45 -1.35 1.39
CA VAL A 21 0.04 -0.71 2.63
C VAL A 21 -1.42 -1.02 2.92
N SER A 22 -1.76 -1.13 4.19
CA SER A 22 -3.15 -1.21 4.65
C SER A 22 -3.47 0.05 5.43
N VAL A 23 -4.65 0.62 5.18
CA VAL A 23 -5.08 1.85 5.84
C VAL A 23 -6.38 1.57 6.58
N THR A 24 -6.43 1.95 7.85
CA THR A 24 -7.61 1.77 8.69
C THR A 24 -8.28 3.12 8.91
N PHE A 25 -9.60 3.13 8.81
CA PHE A 25 -10.41 4.32 9.00
C PHE A 25 -11.30 4.15 10.23
N ASP A 26 -11.26 5.13 11.12
CA ASP A 26 -12.14 5.18 12.30
C ASP A 26 -12.05 3.92 13.16
N ASP A 27 -10.93 3.20 13.08
CA ASP A 27 -10.74 1.92 13.79
C ASP A 27 -11.81 0.89 13.47
N GLU A 28 -12.52 1.07 12.36
CA GLU A 28 -13.62 0.18 12.02
C GLU A 28 -13.53 -0.39 10.62
N PHE A 29 -12.76 0.23 9.74
CA PHE A 29 -12.77 -0.15 8.34
C PHE A 29 -11.37 -0.12 7.80
N VAL A 30 -10.91 -1.21 7.18
CA VAL A 30 -9.56 -1.28 6.65
C VAL A 30 -9.60 -1.52 5.15
N VAL A 31 -8.71 -0.86 4.44
CA VAL A 31 -8.50 -1.09 3.01
C VAL A 31 -7.09 -1.66 2.85
N HIS A 32 -7.03 -2.86 2.29
CA HIS A 32 -5.76 -3.54 2.03
C HIS A 32 -5.29 -3.27 0.61
N ASP A 33 -4.03 -3.58 0.35
CA ASP A 33 -3.46 -3.59 -1.01
C ASP A 33 -3.41 -2.22 -1.66
N ILE A 34 -3.25 -1.20 -0.85
CA ILE A 34 -2.93 0.12 -1.39
C ILE A 34 -1.44 0.09 -1.71
N LYS A 35 -1.09 0.52 -2.92
CA LYS A 35 0.29 0.42 -3.40
C LYS A 35 0.95 1.78 -3.41
N VAL A 36 2.24 1.78 -3.07
CA VAL A 36 3.08 2.96 -3.23
C VAL A 36 3.84 2.79 -4.53
N ILE A 37 3.68 3.74 -5.42
CA ILE A 37 4.22 3.67 -6.79
C ILE A 37 5.23 4.81 -6.97
N GLU A 38 6.34 4.50 -7.60
CA GLU A 38 7.32 5.52 -7.96
C GLU A 38 6.95 6.12 -9.31
N GLY A 39 6.58 7.38 -9.32
CA GLY A 39 6.25 8.10 -10.54
C GLY A 39 7.36 9.04 -10.94
N GLN A 40 7.14 9.77 -12.03
CA GLN A 40 8.14 10.71 -12.53
C GLN A 40 8.36 11.86 -11.57
N ASN A 41 7.32 12.28 -10.89
CA ASN A 41 7.40 13.44 -10.00
C ASN A 41 7.41 13.05 -8.54
N GLY A 42 7.71 11.80 -8.24
CA GLY A 42 7.75 11.33 -6.87
C GLY A 42 6.80 10.17 -6.67
N TYR A 43 6.59 9.83 -5.43
CA TYR A 43 5.75 8.69 -5.09
C TYR A 43 4.28 9.11 -5.07
N PHE A 44 3.42 8.17 -5.43
CA PHE A 44 1.99 8.36 -5.27
C PHE A 44 1.38 7.02 -4.88
N ILE A 45 0.10 7.05 -4.50
CA ILE A 45 -0.58 5.82 -4.09
C ILE A 45 -1.54 5.38 -5.18
N ALA A 46 -1.69 4.05 -5.30
CA ALA A 46 -2.66 3.43 -6.19
C ALA A 46 -3.59 2.60 -5.36
N MET A 47 -4.88 2.73 -5.63
CA MET A 47 -5.89 1.99 -4.89
C MET A 47 -5.92 0.54 -5.35
N PRO A 48 -6.46 -0.36 -4.51
CA PRO A 48 -6.63 -1.74 -4.96
C PRO A 48 -7.56 -1.78 -6.15
N SER A 49 -7.19 -2.60 -7.12
CA SER A 49 -7.94 -2.68 -8.36
C SER A 49 -8.02 -4.12 -8.81
N ARG A 50 -8.89 -4.36 -9.77
CA ARG A 50 -9.00 -5.68 -10.36
C ARG A 50 -9.08 -5.55 -11.87
N LYS A 51 -8.68 -6.61 -12.54
CA LYS A 51 -8.71 -6.64 -13.99
C LYS A 51 -10.11 -7.01 -14.46
N THR A 52 -10.61 -6.25 -15.39
CA THR A 52 -11.92 -6.52 -15.97
C THR A 52 -11.76 -7.49 -17.14
N PRO A 53 -12.88 -8.08 -17.63
CA PRO A 53 -12.80 -8.95 -18.79
C PRO A 53 -12.22 -8.30 -20.04
N ASP A 54 -12.33 -6.97 -20.13
CA ASP A 54 -11.79 -6.22 -21.26
C ASP A 54 -10.29 -6.03 -21.18
N GLY A 55 -9.67 -6.46 -20.08
CA GLY A 55 -8.24 -6.26 -19.90
C GLY A 55 -7.89 -4.96 -19.22
N ASP A 56 -8.84 -4.15 -18.89
CA ASP A 56 -8.60 -2.91 -18.14
C ASP A 56 -8.56 -3.18 -16.66
N PHE A 57 -8.09 -2.18 -15.91
CA PHE A 57 -8.07 -2.25 -14.45
C PHE A 57 -9.04 -1.22 -13.90
N LYS A 58 -9.81 -1.63 -12.91
CA LYS A 58 -10.73 -0.73 -12.23
C LYS A 58 -10.51 -0.79 -10.74
N ASP A 59 -10.52 0.37 -10.10
CA ASP A 59 -10.37 0.43 -8.65
C ASP A 59 -11.52 -0.28 -7.99
N ILE A 60 -11.19 -1.08 -6.97
CA ILE A 60 -12.21 -1.71 -6.14
C ILE A 60 -12.83 -0.66 -5.22
N CYS A 61 -12.01 0.26 -4.75
CA CYS A 61 -12.47 1.36 -3.92
C CYS A 61 -11.52 2.54 -4.12
N HIS A 62 -12.02 3.75 -3.89
CA HIS A 62 -11.18 4.92 -4.05
C HIS A 62 -11.84 6.11 -3.37
N PRO A 63 -11.04 7.10 -2.96
CA PRO A 63 -11.61 8.34 -2.44
C PRO A 63 -12.32 9.10 -3.56
N ILE A 64 -13.42 9.75 -3.22
CA ILE A 64 -14.20 10.44 -4.24
C ILE A 64 -14.00 11.95 -4.22
N THR A 65 -13.20 12.46 -3.29
CA THR A 65 -12.86 13.87 -3.27
C THR A 65 -11.36 14.02 -3.36
N SER A 66 -10.93 15.14 -3.95
CA SER A 66 -9.50 15.39 -4.04
C SER A 66 -8.88 15.64 -2.67
N SER A 67 -9.63 16.25 -1.76
CA SER A 67 -9.09 16.49 -0.43
C SER A 67 -8.82 15.19 0.32
N THR A 68 -9.73 14.21 0.24
CA THR A 68 -9.50 12.93 0.88
C THR A 68 -8.34 12.19 0.23
N ARG A 69 -8.23 12.27 -1.10
CA ARG A 69 -7.12 11.61 -1.78
C ARG A 69 -5.78 12.19 -1.37
N LYS A 70 -5.70 13.51 -1.27
CA LYS A 70 -4.45 14.15 -0.85
C LYS A 70 -4.11 13.78 0.58
N GLU A 71 -5.10 13.74 1.44
CA GLU A 71 -4.87 13.36 2.83
C GLU A 71 -4.37 11.94 2.94
N MET A 72 -5.01 11.00 2.24
CA MET A 72 -4.57 9.62 2.25
C MET A 72 -3.15 9.49 1.71
N GLN A 73 -2.89 10.15 0.59
CA GLN A 73 -1.57 10.05 -0.02
C GLN A 73 -0.50 10.58 0.92
N GLY A 74 -0.74 11.72 1.53
CA GLY A 74 0.24 12.28 2.45
C GLY A 74 0.52 11.37 3.62
N ILE A 75 -0.54 10.83 4.23
CA ILE A 75 -0.37 9.98 5.40
C ILE A 75 0.29 8.66 5.02
N VAL A 76 -0.11 8.06 3.91
CA VAL A 76 0.46 6.79 3.48
C VAL A 76 1.94 6.96 3.12
N LEU A 77 2.27 8.02 2.39
CA LEU A 77 3.67 8.22 1.99
C LEU A 77 4.54 8.53 3.18
N GLU A 78 4.03 9.27 4.15
CA GLU A 78 4.80 9.51 5.36
C GLU A 78 5.08 8.22 6.11
N ALA A 79 4.07 7.35 6.24
CA ALA A 79 4.26 6.07 6.91
C ALA A 79 5.23 5.18 6.13
N TYR A 80 5.14 5.23 4.80
CA TYR A 80 6.04 4.45 3.97
C TYR A 80 7.48 4.89 4.15
N GLU A 81 7.73 6.20 4.10
CA GLU A 81 9.10 6.71 4.26
C GLU A 81 9.66 6.33 5.61
N LYS A 82 8.85 6.43 6.65
CA LYS A 82 9.30 6.05 7.97
C LYS A 82 9.64 4.58 8.04
N ALA A 83 8.83 3.73 7.43
CA ALA A 83 9.08 2.30 7.42
C ALA A 83 10.36 1.97 6.65
N VAL A 84 10.63 2.67 5.57
CA VAL A 84 11.84 2.46 4.81
C VAL A 84 13.07 2.81 5.64
N LEU A 85 13.00 3.90 6.37
CA LEU A 85 14.10 4.29 7.24
C LEU A 85 14.33 3.27 8.33
N GLU A 86 13.27 2.78 8.94
CA GLU A 86 13.39 1.78 9.99
C GLU A 86 13.99 0.49 9.46
N LYS A 87 13.57 0.09 8.26
CA LYS A 87 14.11 -1.11 7.67
C LYS A 87 15.59 -0.97 7.35
N ALA A 88 15.98 0.21 6.86
CA ALA A 88 17.38 0.46 6.56
C ALA A 88 18.23 0.41 7.82
N GLU A 89 17.69 0.92 8.92
CA GLU A 89 18.41 0.88 10.19
C GLU A 89 18.58 -0.53 10.70
N GLU A 90 17.61 -1.40 10.44
CA GLU A 90 17.72 -2.79 10.87
C GLU A 90 18.76 -3.53 10.08
N THR A 91 18.95 -3.19 8.84
CA THR A 91 19.98 -3.75 7.96
C THR A 91 20.02 -5.27 7.96
N GLU A 92 18.84 -5.87 7.96
CA GLU A 92 18.76 -7.32 7.94
C GLU A 92 18.17 -7.74 6.61
N PRO A 93 19.00 -7.87 5.61
CA PRO A 93 18.47 -8.13 4.26
C PRO A 93 17.77 -9.47 4.15
N GLU A 94 18.17 -10.43 4.92
CA GLU A 94 17.60 -11.76 4.76
C GLU A 94 16.17 -11.85 5.26
N GLU A 95 15.80 -11.05 6.21
CA GLU A 95 14.42 -11.14 6.70
C GLU A 95 13.46 -10.65 5.69
N ILE A 96 14.02 -10.13 4.70
CA ILE A 96 13.13 -9.70 3.70
C ILE A 96 12.32 -10.79 3.15
N ASP A 97 12.47 -11.62 3.22
CA ASP A 97 11.66 -12.42 2.68
C ASP A 97 10.52 -12.82 3.10
N LEU A 98 10.80 -12.73 3.59
CA LEU A 98 9.94 -13.11 3.76
C LEU A 98 8.92 -13.20 3.64
N GLU A 99 8.90 -13.10 3.73
CA GLU A 99 7.97 -13.31 3.59
C GLU A 99 7.22 -13.49 3.31
N VAL A 100 7.39 -13.54 3.35
CA VAL A 100 6.63 -13.76 3.07
C VAL A 100 5.91 -14.09 2.94
N ASP A 101 5.71 -13.84 2.95
CA ASP A 101 4.84 -14.08 2.87
C ASP A 101 4.03 -14.27 2.67
N PHE A 102 3.92 -14.11 2.70
CA PHE A 102 2.92 -14.25 2.60
C PHE A 102 2.27 -14.59 2.06
N GLU A 103 2.21 -14.42 1.98
CA GLU A 103 1.34 -14.70 1.59
C GLU A 103 0.59 -14.86 1.38
N ASP A 104 0.46 -14.59 1.51
CA ASP A 104 -0.47 -14.62 1.40
C ASP A 104 -1.06 -14.57 1.09
N ASP A 105 -0.95 -14.19 1.14
CA ASP A 105 -1.83 -14.01 0.93
C ASP A 105 -2.32 -14.04 0.47
N SER A 106 -2.20 -13.79 0.41
CA SER A 106 -3.03 -13.71 0.07
C SER A 106 -3.55 -14.00 -0.25
N GLU A 107 -3.54 -13.77 -0.22
CA GLU A 107 -4.33 -13.95 -0.43
C GLU A 107 -4.97 -14.10 -0.48
N ASP A 108 -5.06 -13.83 -0.37
CA ASP A 108 -5.92 -13.78 -0.38
C ASP A 108 -6.45 -13.79 -0.65
N ASP A 109 -6.43 -13.45 -0.68
CA ASP A 109 -7.27 -13.35 -0.92
C ASP A 109 -7.76 -13.50 -1.31
N SER A 110 -7.66 -13.25 -1.36
CA SER A 110 -8.51 -13.32 -1.71
C SER A 110 -9.10 -13.67 -1.99
N GLU A 111 -9.31 -13.39 -1.97
CA GLU A 111 -10.16 -13.66 -2.23
C GLU A 111 -10.82 -13.87 -2.42
N GLU A 112 -11.06 -13.47 -2.29
CA GLU A 112 -11.99 -13.62 -2.47
C GLU A 112 -12.37 -13.86 -2.64
#